data_ea48bbc619517fd777a66ba4ac91fa66
#
_entry.id   ea48bbc619517fd777a66ba4ac91fa66
#
_cell.length_a   1.000
_cell.length_b   1.000
_cell.length_c   1.000
_cell.angle_alpha   90.00
_cell.angle_beta   90.00
_cell.angle_gamma   90.00
#
_symmetry.space_group_name_H-M   'P 1'
#
loop_
_entity.id
_entity.type
_entity.pdbx_description
1 polymer ?
#
loop_
_entity_poly.entity_id
_entity_poly.type
_entity_poly.pdbx_seq_one_letter_code
_entity_poly.pdbx_strand_id
1 'polypeptide(L)'
;IYGAGFLRAEMRAMLDGFRAADPSRLNILVLHGDAENPASPYDPVSPAALAASGLDYAALGHIHRRGERRDGGTLCAWPGCLMGRGFDECGEKGALLVSAEKGACRTEFVPCGARRYERLSVPAGEDALAAVRAALTPELEGSCCRIELTGEAAPVDLAALQAALEPQFFSLDLRDRTRPKQDLWEACGEDTLRGHFLDGLHAQFEAAETDERRQVVARAARLGLALMDGREVPL
;
A
#
# COMPACT_ATOMS: atom_id res chain seq x y z
N ILE A 1 23.15 9.23 26.38
CA ILE A 1 22.10 8.39 25.75
C ILE A 1 21.04 8.14 26.79
N TYR A 2 19.79 8.25 26.37
CA TYR A 2 18.60 7.98 27.17
C TYR A 2 17.84 6.80 26.57
N GLY A 3 17.13 6.06 27.40
CA GLY A 3 16.28 4.96 26.94
C GLY A 3 15.34 4.49 28.03
N ALA A 4 14.20 3.96 27.63
CA ALA A 4 13.25 3.32 28.50
C ALA A 4 12.63 2.12 27.78
N GLY A 5 12.28 1.11 28.55
CA GLY A 5 11.59 -0.08 28.07
C GLY A 5 10.14 -0.11 28.55
N PHE A 6 9.28 -0.82 27.84
CA PHE A 6 7.92 -1.08 28.26
C PHE A 6 7.90 -2.02 29.47
N LEU A 7 7.12 -1.62 30.48
CA LEU A 7 6.84 -2.45 31.65
C LEU A 7 5.52 -3.21 31.50
N ARG A 8 4.71 -2.86 30.51
CA ARG A 8 3.40 -3.44 30.18
C ARG A 8 3.22 -3.49 28.68
N ALA A 9 2.23 -4.20 28.19
CA ALA A 9 1.90 -4.24 26.77
C ALA A 9 1.53 -2.85 26.22
N GLU A 10 0.89 -2.02 27.02
CA GLU A 10 0.53 -0.63 26.70
C GLU A 10 1.31 0.32 27.59
N MET A 11 1.82 1.38 26.99
CA MET A 11 2.52 2.47 27.69
C MET A 11 1.98 3.81 27.21
N ARG A 12 1.92 4.76 28.14
CA ARG A 12 1.57 6.14 27.80
C ARG A 12 2.84 6.92 27.44
N ALA A 13 2.67 8.09 26.85
CA ALA A 13 3.72 8.96 26.35
C ALA A 13 4.87 9.17 27.35
N MET A 14 5.92 8.34 27.24
CA MET A 14 7.08 8.38 28.13
C MET A 14 7.95 9.62 27.90
N LEU A 15 7.83 10.24 26.72
CA LEU A 15 8.57 11.44 26.38
C LEU A 15 7.91 12.74 26.92
N ASP A 16 6.67 12.67 27.38
CA ASP A 16 5.97 13.84 27.90
C ASP A 16 6.68 14.41 29.15
N GLY A 17 7.04 15.69 29.07
CA GLY A 17 7.79 16.35 30.14
C GLY A 17 9.27 16.00 30.21
N PHE A 18 9.78 15.10 29.39
CA PHE A 18 11.19 14.76 29.34
C PHE A 18 12.05 15.96 28.91
N ARG A 19 13.21 16.10 29.52
CA ARG A 19 14.25 17.06 29.15
C ARG A 19 15.63 16.43 29.29
N ALA A 20 16.49 16.64 28.29
CA ALA A 20 17.89 16.23 28.37
C ALA A 20 18.59 16.95 29.52
N ALA A 21 19.36 16.22 30.32
CA ALA A 21 20.00 16.73 31.53
C ALA A 21 21.07 17.81 31.23
N ASP A 22 21.77 17.66 30.09
CA ASP A 22 22.78 18.62 29.64
C ASP A 22 22.56 18.91 28.15
N PRO A 23 21.89 20.00 27.79
CA PRO A 23 21.61 20.36 26.40
C PRO A 23 22.87 20.76 25.61
N SER A 24 24.01 20.97 26.24
CA SER A 24 25.28 21.29 25.54
C SER A 24 25.92 20.05 24.92
N ARG A 25 25.58 18.87 25.38
CA ARG A 25 26.07 17.57 24.87
C ARG A 25 25.21 17.03 23.75
N LEU A 26 25.79 16.10 23.00
CA LEU A 26 24.99 15.25 22.08
C LEU A 26 24.05 14.36 22.88
N ASN A 27 22.75 14.52 22.69
CA ASN A 27 21.70 13.81 23.39
C ASN A 27 20.93 12.90 22.45
N ILE A 28 21.00 11.58 22.68
CA ILE A 28 20.36 10.55 21.88
C ILE A 28 19.33 9.80 22.74
N LEU A 29 18.12 9.66 22.22
CA LEU A 29 17.07 8.80 22.81
C LEU A 29 16.98 7.50 21.99
N VAL A 30 16.81 6.38 22.69
CA VAL A 30 16.42 5.08 22.12
C VAL A 30 15.14 4.64 22.79
N LEU A 31 14.06 4.52 22.02
CA LEU A 31 12.74 4.26 22.55
C LEU A 31 11.92 3.38 21.61
N HIS A 32 11.03 2.57 22.17
CA HIS A 32 9.97 1.90 21.41
C HIS A 32 8.71 2.73 21.55
N GLY A 33 8.20 3.31 20.45
CA GLY A 33 7.05 4.21 20.52
C GLY A 33 6.54 4.60 19.13
N ASP A 34 5.31 5.10 19.12
CA ASP A 34 4.57 5.44 17.91
C ASP A 34 4.69 6.94 17.60
N ALA A 35 5.42 7.25 16.55
CA ALA A 35 5.60 8.63 16.06
C ALA A 35 4.52 9.07 15.07
N GLU A 36 3.66 8.18 14.59
CA GLU A 36 2.68 8.48 13.54
C GLU A 36 1.25 8.62 14.09
N ASN A 37 0.90 7.87 15.12
CA ASN A 37 -0.45 7.88 15.69
C ASN A 37 -0.47 8.49 17.11
N PRO A 38 -0.96 9.71 17.29
CA PRO A 38 -1.02 10.35 18.61
C PRO A 38 -2.00 9.68 19.59
N ALA A 39 -2.90 8.84 19.09
CA ALA A 39 -3.84 8.07 19.90
C ALA A 39 -3.37 6.64 20.18
N SER A 40 -2.14 6.29 19.80
CA SER A 40 -1.58 4.96 20.00
C SER A 40 -1.51 4.60 21.49
N PRO A 41 -1.86 3.37 21.88
CA PRO A 41 -1.62 2.88 23.23
C PRO A 41 -0.15 2.50 23.46
N TYR A 42 0.71 2.58 22.42
CA TYR A 42 2.10 2.12 22.44
C TYR A 42 3.06 3.31 22.43
N ASP A 43 3.09 4.06 23.51
CA ASP A 43 3.97 5.21 23.73
C ASP A 43 3.95 6.23 22.56
N PRO A 44 2.86 7.00 22.41
CA PRO A 44 2.77 8.02 21.37
C PRO A 44 3.83 9.11 21.58
N VAL A 45 4.66 9.32 20.56
CA VAL A 45 5.75 10.29 20.57
C VAL A 45 5.31 11.55 19.85
N SER A 46 4.95 12.59 20.59
CA SER A 46 4.43 13.83 20.02
C SER A 46 5.53 14.74 19.45
N PRO A 47 5.26 15.49 18.35
CA PRO A 47 6.17 16.50 17.83
C PRO A 47 6.58 17.56 18.87
N ALA A 48 5.61 17.98 19.68
CA ALA A 48 5.85 18.99 20.71
C ALA A 48 6.78 18.50 21.83
N ALA A 49 6.64 17.23 22.26
CA ALA A 49 7.52 16.62 23.24
C ALA A 49 8.94 16.47 22.69
N LEU A 50 9.11 16.06 21.43
CA LEU A 50 10.43 16.00 20.78
C LEU A 50 11.08 17.38 20.68
N ALA A 51 10.36 18.38 20.18
CA ALA A 51 10.87 19.74 20.03
C ALA A 51 11.33 20.36 21.37
N ALA A 52 10.63 20.01 22.45
CA ALA A 52 10.92 20.53 23.78
C ALA A 52 11.97 19.72 24.56
N SER A 53 12.36 18.55 24.09
CA SER A 53 13.17 17.56 24.83
C SER A 53 14.65 17.95 25.02
N GLY A 54 15.22 18.77 24.13
CA GLY A 54 16.66 19.05 24.08
C GLY A 54 17.50 17.88 23.50
N LEU A 55 16.85 16.92 22.86
CA LEU A 55 17.48 15.83 22.13
C LEU A 55 18.01 16.31 20.77
N ASP A 56 19.07 15.69 20.29
CA ASP A 56 19.57 15.87 18.92
C ASP A 56 19.03 14.76 17.99
N TYR A 57 18.94 13.52 18.52
CA TYR A 57 18.45 12.36 17.78
C TYR A 57 17.54 11.48 18.64
N ALA A 58 16.47 10.99 18.05
CA ALA A 58 15.57 9.99 18.64
C ALA A 58 15.48 8.78 17.70
N ALA A 59 16.03 7.65 18.14
CA ALA A 59 15.92 6.34 17.47
C ALA A 59 14.67 5.63 17.97
N LEU A 60 13.68 5.43 17.12
CA LEU A 60 12.44 4.75 17.47
C LEU A 60 12.35 3.35 16.84
N GLY A 61 11.77 2.41 17.60
CA GLY A 61 11.17 1.18 17.10
C GLY A 61 9.64 1.28 17.12
N HIS A 62 8.95 0.23 16.79
CA HIS A 62 7.50 0.05 16.74
C HIS A 62 6.92 0.09 15.32
N ILE A 63 7.13 1.12 14.56
CA ILE A 63 6.57 1.27 13.21
C ILE A 63 7.41 0.46 12.23
N HIS A 64 6.79 -0.51 11.53
CA HIS A 64 7.48 -1.42 10.63
C HIS A 64 7.76 -0.83 9.23
N ARG A 65 7.20 0.33 8.93
CA ARG A 65 7.55 1.14 7.76
C ARG A 65 8.62 2.15 8.14
N ARG A 66 9.63 2.33 7.31
CA ARG A 66 10.66 3.35 7.53
C ARG A 66 10.08 4.76 7.47
N GLY A 67 10.56 5.62 8.35
CA GLY A 67 10.24 7.04 8.34
C GLY A 67 11.21 7.86 9.16
N GLU A 68 11.15 9.15 8.94
CA GLU A 68 11.85 10.16 9.75
C GLU A 68 11.11 11.48 9.73
N ARG A 69 11.33 12.28 10.74
CA ARG A 69 10.86 13.66 10.80
C ARG A 69 11.79 14.51 11.67
N ARG A 70 11.71 15.80 11.51
CA ARG A 70 12.45 16.74 12.35
C ARG A 70 11.47 17.65 13.09
N ASP A 71 11.56 17.61 14.42
CA ASP A 71 10.72 18.40 15.30
C ASP A 71 11.60 19.34 16.15
N GLY A 72 11.54 20.63 15.86
CA GLY A 72 12.52 21.59 16.42
C GLY A 72 13.94 21.23 15.99
N GLY A 73 14.85 21.05 16.93
CA GLY A 73 16.24 20.63 16.69
C GLY A 73 16.44 19.11 16.65
N THR A 74 15.43 18.31 16.99
CA THR A 74 15.53 16.85 17.13
C THR A 74 15.24 16.16 15.80
N LEU A 75 16.15 15.32 15.29
CA LEU A 75 15.87 14.34 14.24
C LEU A 75 15.31 13.08 14.90
N CYS A 76 14.10 12.70 14.54
CA CYS A 76 13.43 11.48 14.98
C CYS A 76 13.32 10.53 13.80
N ALA A 77 13.84 9.30 13.93
CA ALA A 77 13.81 8.33 12.83
C ALA A 77 13.56 6.90 13.31
N TRP A 78 12.91 6.11 12.44
CA TRP A 78 12.64 4.70 12.66
C TRP A 78 12.94 3.91 11.38
N PRO A 79 13.77 2.83 11.47
CA PRO A 79 14.22 2.07 10.30
C PRO A 79 13.12 1.22 9.68
N GLY A 80 12.03 0.96 10.39
CA GLY A 80 11.09 -0.09 10.08
C GLY A 80 11.56 -1.45 10.60
N CYS A 81 11.27 -2.51 9.87
CA CYS A 81 11.78 -3.85 10.15
C CYS A 81 12.91 -4.24 9.20
N LEU A 82 13.79 -5.17 9.63
CA LEU A 82 14.92 -5.65 8.82
C LEU A 82 14.47 -6.56 7.67
N MET A 83 13.34 -7.24 7.83
CA MET A 83 12.72 -8.11 6.84
C MET A 83 11.20 -8.06 7.03
N GLY A 84 10.45 -7.97 5.93
CA GLY A 84 9.00 -8.13 5.95
C GLY A 84 8.61 -9.56 6.34
N ARG A 85 7.48 -9.70 7.04
CA ARG A 85 6.93 -10.99 7.48
C ARG A 85 5.65 -11.36 6.76
N GLY A 86 5.14 -10.46 5.92
CA GLY A 86 3.92 -10.65 5.16
C GLY A 86 3.66 -9.52 4.18
N PHE A 87 2.54 -9.63 3.47
CA PHE A 87 2.13 -8.66 2.46
C PHE A 87 1.61 -7.32 3.02
N ASP A 88 1.55 -7.15 4.30
CA ASP A 88 1.35 -5.89 5.01
C ASP A 88 2.67 -5.12 5.22
N GLU A 89 3.80 -5.78 5.04
CA GLU A 89 5.14 -5.23 5.20
C GLU A 89 5.94 -5.24 3.88
N CYS A 90 5.34 -4.83 2.78
CA CYS A 90 5.95 -4.81 1.45
C CYS A 90 7.14 -3.86 1.31
N GLY A 91 7.89 -4.04 0.23
CA GLY A 91 8.98 -3.18 -0.19
C GLY A 91 10.32 -3.47 0.46
N GLU A 92 11.28 -2.62 0.14
CA GLU A 92 12.64 -2.74 0.63
C GLU A 92 12.73 -2.49 2.14
N LYS A 93 13.48 -3.36 2.82
CA LYS A 93 13.69 -3.35 4.27
C LYS A 93 15.18 -3.23 4.61
N GLY A 94 15.47 -2.67 5.79
CA GLY A 94 16.87 -2.42 6.16
C GLY A 94 17.01 -1.70 7.48
N ALA A 95 18.19 -1.10 7.65
CA ALA A 95 18.56 -0.33 8.83
C ALA A 95 18.84 1.14 8.47
N LEU A 96 18.96 1.98 9.48
CA LEU A 96 19.46 3.34 9.33
C LEU A 96 20.87 3.43 9.91
N LEU A 97 21.83 3.86 9.08
CA LEU A 97 23.12 4.34 9.55
C LEU A 97 22.94 5.81 9.96
N VAL A 98 23.32 6.14 11.19
CA VAL A 98 23.13 7.47 11.75
C VAL A 98 24.47 8.13 12.01
N SER A 99 24.67 9.30 11.42
CA SER A 99 25.76 10.21 11.80
C SER A 99 25.19 11.30 12.68
N ALA A 100 25.67 11.36 13.93
CA ALA A 100 25.13 12.26 14.93
C ALA A 100 26.24 13.14 15.54
N GLU A 101 26.07 14.43 15.38
CA GLU A 101 26.85 15.47 16.05
C GLU A 101 25.89 16.42 16.76
N LYS A 102 26.39 17.20 17.70
CA LYS A 102 25.56 18.19 18.39
C LYS A 102 24.92 19.17 17.39
N GLY A 103 23.61 19.20 17.33
CA GLY A 103 22.86 20.05 16.41
C GLY A 103 22.85 19.60 14.95
N ALA A 104 23.54 18.51 14.59
CA ALA A 104 23.64 18.02 13.21
C ALA A 104 23.54 16.48 13.15
N CYS A 105 22.32 15.96 12.98
CA CYS A 105 22.09 14.54 12.80
C CYS A 105 21.55 14.26 11.39
N ARG A 106 21.99 13.14 10.81
CA ARG A 106 21.52 12.63 9.51
C ARG A 106 21.40 11.11 9.52
N THR A 107 20.53 10.60 8.69
CA THR A 107 20.33 9.18 8.48
C THR A 107 20.70 8.80 7.05
N GLU A 108 21.16 7.58 6.88
CA GLU A 108 21.35 6.93 5.59
C GLU A 108 20.69 5.55 5.66
N PHE A 109 19.84 5.22 4.70
CA PHE A 109 19.21 3.91 4.65
C PHE A 109 20.16 2.87 4.07
N VAL A 110 20.32 1.77 4.78
CA VAL A 110 21.13 0.62 4.38
C VAL A 110 20.21 -0.57 4.13
N PRO A 111 20.00 -0.96 2.87
CA PRO A 111 19.22 -2.16 2.56
C PRO A 111 19.87 -3.41 3.15
N CYS A 112 19.08 -4.28 3.77
CA CYS A 112 19.60 -5.51 4.34
C CYS A 112 19.59 -6.72 3.37
N GLY A 113 19.20 -6.51 2.11
CA GLY A 113 19.20 -7.57 1.08
C GLY A 113 18.27 -8.75 1.37
N ALA A 114 17.35 -8.60 2.32
CA ALA A 114 16.37 -9.61 2.64
C ALA A 114 15.35 -9.77 1.52
N ARG A 115 14.69 -10.94 1.46
CA ARG A 115 13.55 -11.14 0.55
C ARG A 115 12.47 -10.12 0.82
N ARG A 116 11.95 -9.56 -0.26
CA ARG A 116 10.87 -8.58 -0.22
C ARG A 116 9.53 -9.27 -0.34
N TYR A 117 8.54 -8.72 0.32
CA TYR A 117 7.14 -8.96 0.01
C TYR A 117 6.67 -7.86 -0.92
N GLU A 118 6.03 -8.23 -2.03
CA GLU A 118 5.57 -7.28 -3.03
C GLU A 118 4.14 -7.60 -3.45
N ARG A 119 3.38 -6.57 -3.80
CA ARG A 119 2.04 -6.70 -4.34
C ARG A 119 1.99 -6.06 -5.71
N LEU A 120 1.44 -6.79 -6.66
CA LEU A 120 1.24 -6.33 -8.01
C LEU A 120 -0.24 -6.48 -8.37
N SER A 121 -0.87 -5.42 -8.84
CA SER A 121 -2.23 -5.46 -9.40
C SER A 121 -2.15 -5.31 -10.90
N VAL A 122 -2.67 -6.29 -11.62
CA VAL A 122 -2.54 -6.38 -13.08
C VAL A 122 -3.92 -6.54 -13.71
N PRO A 123 -4.33 -5.64 -14.61
CA PRO A 123 -5.49 -5.88 -15.46
C PRO A 123 -5.23 -7.09 -16.36
N ALA A 124 -6.01 -8.16 -16.21
CA ALA A 124 -5.76 -9.43 -16.90
C ALA A 124 -5.96 -9.35 -18.42
N GLY A 125 -6.91 -8.53 -18.86
CA GLY A 125 -7.19 -8.36 -20.28
C GLY A 125 -7.59 -9.65 -21.00
N GLU A 126 -7.10 -9.83 -22.23
CA GLU A 126 -7.35 -11.04 -23.03
C GLU A 126 -6.33 -12.15 -22.79
N ASP A 127 -5.09 -11.77 -22.41
CA ASP A 127 -4.00 -12.69 -22.10
C ASP A 127 -3.37 -12.29 -20.76
N ALA A 128 -3.83 -12.94 -19.69
CA ALA A 128 -3.37 -12.67 -18.33
C ALA A 128 -1.87 -12.94 -18.16
N LEU A 129 -1.32 -13.97 -18.84
CA LEU A 129 0.10 -14.29 -18.74
C LEU A 129 0.96 -13.19 -19.40
N ALA A 130 0.58 -12.74 -20.58
CA ALA A 130 1.27 -11.64 -21.24
C ALA A 130 1.17 -10.35 -20.44
N ALA A 131 -0.01 -10.04 -19.88
CA ALA A 131 -0.23 -8.87 -19.03
C ALA A 131 0.66 -8.88 -17.79
N VAL A 132 0.71 -10.01 -17.08
CA VAL A 132 1.59 -10.15 -15.90
C VAL A 132 3.04 -10.01 -16.29
N ARG A 133 3.51 -10.71 -17.33
CA ARG A 133 4.91 -10.62 -17.78
C ARG A 133 5.33 -9.20 -18.15
N ALA A 134 4.45 -8.43 -18.75
CA ALA A 134 4.71 -7.04 -19.11
C ALA A 134 4.80 -6.12 -17.87
N ALA A 135 4.16 -6.50 -16.77
CA ALA A 135 4.18 -5.74 -15.52
C ALA A 135 5.30 -6.15 -14.55
N LEU A 136 6.01 -7.25 -14.84
CA LEU A 136 7.14 -7.68 -14.00
C LEU A 136 8.35 -6.77 -14.21
N THR A 137 9.01 -6.45 -13.09
CA THR A 137 10.29 -5.73 -13.09
C THR A 137 11.39 -6.59 -12.45
N PRO A 138 12.68 -6.33 -12.75
CA PRO A 138 13.78 -7.10 -12.16
C PRO A 138 13.79 -7.14 -10.63
N GLU A 139 13.27 -6.11 -9.98
CA GLU A 139 13.22 -6.01 -8.51
C GLU A 139 12.25 -7.01 -7.88
N LEU A 140 11.31 -7.55 -8.67
CA LEU A 140 10.35 -8.57 -8.21
C LEU A 140 10.94 -9.98 -8.24
N GLU A 141 12.04 -10.21 -8.96
CA GLU A 141 12.67 -11.52 -9.07
C GLU A 141 13.13 -12.02 -7.70
N GLY A 142 12.82 -13.28 -7.39
CA GLY A 142 13.15 -13.90 -6.11
C GLY A 142 12.40 -13.35 -4.89
N SER A 143 11.43 -12.46 -5.07
CA SER A 143 10.57 -11.93 -4.00
C SER A 143 9.47 -12.92 -3.59
N CYS A 144 8.80 -12.62 -2.46
CA CYS A 144 7.48 -13.16 -2.15
C CYS A 144 6.45 -12.22 -2.78
N CYS A 145 5.88 -12.61 -3.92
CA CYS A 145 4.99 -11.74 -4.68
C CYS A 145 3.53 -12.18 -4.59
N ARG A 146 2.62 -11.24 -4.34
CA ARG A 146 1.19 -11.42 -4.54
C ARG A 146 0.78 -10.67 -5.79
N ILE A 147 0.22 -11.40 -6.76
CA ILE A 147 -0.32 -10.83 -7.99
C ILE A 147 -1.83 -10.93 -7.94
N GLU A 148 -2.51 -9.80 -7.98
CA GLU A 148 -3.96 -9.71 -8.07
C GLU A 148 -4.34 -9.35 -9.50
N LEU A 149 -5.00 -10.30 -10.20
CA LEU A 149 -5.57 -10.07 -11.52
C LEU A 149 -6.86 -9.29 -11.37
N THR A 150 -7.01 -8.22 -12.13
CA THR A 150 -8.16 -7.31 -12.05
C THR A 150 -8.76 -7.03 -13.42
N GLY A 151 -9.85 -6.29 -13.44
CA GLY A 151 -10.52 -5.89 -14.69
C GLY A 151 -11.48 -6.94 -15.23
N GLU A 152 -11.90 -6.74 -16.48
CA GLU A 152 -12.73 -7.70 -17.21
C GLU A 152 -11.86 -8.67 -17.99
N ALA A 153 -12.09 -9.97 -17.83
CA ALA A 153 -11.33 -11.01 -18.52
C ALA A 153 -12.21 -12.24 -18.80
N ALA A 154 -11.77 -13.08 -19.71
CA ALA A 154 -12.23 -14.46 -19.79
C ALA A 154 -11.80 -15.23 -18.52
N PRO A 155 -12.41 -16.38 -18.22
CA PRO A 155 -11.98 -17.22 -17.10
C PRO A 155 -10.47 -17.51 -17.20
N VAL A 156 -9.73 -17.22 -16.11
CA VAL A 156 -8.28 -17.39 -16.05
C VAL A 156 -7.95 -18.78 -15.49
N ASP A 157 -7.13 -19.54 -16.19
CA ASP A 157 -6.52 -20.75 -15.63
C ASP A 157 -5.37 -20.37 -14.67
N LEU A 158 -5.72 -20.23 -13.39
CA LEU A 158 -4.75 -19.88 -12.35
C LEU A 158 -3.66 -20.92 -12.18
N ALA A 159 -3.94 -22.21 -12.43
CA ALA A 159 -2.95 -23.27 -12.27
C ALA A 159 -1.87 -23.19 -13.37
N ALA A 160 -2.29 -22.98 -14.61
CA ALA A 160 -1.37 -22.77 -15.72
C ALA A 160 -0.55 -21.50 -15.54
N LEU A 161 -1.19 -20.41 -15.07
CA LEU A 161 -0.53 -19.14 -14.81
C LEU A 161 0.49 -19.27 -13.66
N GLN A 162 0.14 -19.95 -12.57
CA GLN A 162 1.02 -20.25 -11.47
C GLN A 162 2.27 -21.00 -11.95
N ALA A 163 2.09 -22.08 -12.67
CA ALA A 163 3.20 -22.90 -13.18
C ALA A 163 4.14 -22.12 -14.12
N ALA A 164 3.61 -21.17 -14.90
CA ALA A 164 4.38 -20.36 -15.83
C ALA A 164 5.19 -19.24 -15.16
N LEU A 165 4.76 -18.76 -13.98
CA LEU A 165 5.34 -17.61 -13.29
C LEU A 165 6.16 -17.98 -12.06
N GLU A 166 5.80 -19.08 -11.36
CA GLU A 166 6.39 -19.49 -10.09
C GLU A 166 7.94 -19.55 -10.09
N PRO A 167 8.62 -20.01 -11.16
CA PRO A 167 10.08 -20.06 -11.20
C PRO A 167 10.79 -18.71 -11.01
N GLN A 168 10.09 -17.60 -11.21
CA GLN A 168 10.65 -16.25 -11.09
C GLN A 168 10.62 -15.71 -9.66
N PHE A 169 9.88 -16.36 -8.76
CA PHE A 169 9.64 -15.88 -7.40
C PHE A 169 10.14 -16.86 -6.36
N PHE A 170 10.42 -16.38 -5.18
CA PHE A 170 10.60 -17.26 -4.02
C PHE A 170 9.28 -17.88 -3.57
N SER A 171 8.21 -17.08 -3.62
CA SER A 171 6.84 -17.51 -3.37
C SER A 171 5.88 -16.65 -4.16
N LEU A 172 4.91 -17.26 -4.81
CA LEU A 172 3.89 -16.59 -5.61
C LEU A 172 2.50 -16.88 -5.06
N ASP A 173 1.74 -15.84 -4.74
CA ASP A 173 0.32 -15.87 -4.35
C ASP A 173 -0.50 -15.21 -5.46
N LEU A 174 -1.15 -16.00 -6.31
CA LEU A 174 -2.03 -15.50 -7.37
C LEU A 174 -3.46 -15.37 -6.86
N ARG A 175 -4.08 -14.23 -7.12
CA ARG A 175 -5.48 -13.96 -6.80
C ARG A 175 -6.24 -13.48 -8.01
N ASP A 176 -7.30 -14.18 -8.35
CA ASP A 176 -8.24 -13.74 -9.36
C ASP A 176 -9.29 -12.82 -8.74
N ARG A 177 -9.28 -11.55 -9.16
CA ARG A 177 -10.26 -10.51 -8.87
C ARG A 177 -10.89 -10.00 -10.16
N THR A 178 -10.74 -10.76 -11.25
CA THR A 178 -11.35 -10.40 -12.52
C THR A 178 -12.87 -10.53 -12.45
N ARG A 179 -13.52 -9.91 -13.40
CA ARG A 179 -14.94 -10.07 -13.64
C ARG A 179 -15.11 -10.61 -15.05
N PRO A 180 -16.09 -11.48 -15.31
CA PRO A 180 -16.42 -11.89 -16.67
C PRO A 180 -16.64 -10.65 -17.54
N LYS A 181 -16.15 -10.71 -18.79
CA LYS A 181 -16.59 -9.74 -19.81
C LYS A 181 -18.09 -9.83 -19.92
N GLN A 182 -18.77 -8.80 -19.47
CA GLN A 182 -20.20 -8.68 -19.67
C GLN A 182 -20.38 -8.04 -21.05
N ASP A 183 -20.99 -8.75 -21.97
CA ASP A 183 -21.53 -8.09 -23.14
C ASP A 183 -22.61 -7.12 -22.63
N LEU A 184 -22.28 -5.85 -22.70
CA LEU A 184 -23.15 -4.78 -22.18
C LEU A 184 -24.54 -4.82 -22.82
N TRP A 185 -24.62 -5.36 -24.02
CA TRP A 185 -25.80 -5.39 -24.87
C TRP A 185 -26.46 -6.77 -25.00
N GLU A 186 -25.99 -7.76 -24.21
CA GLU A 186 -26.44 -9.16 -24.28
C GLU A 186 -27.98 -9.30 -24.17
N ALA A 187 -28.61 -8.50 -23.31
CA ALA A 187 -30.05 -8.55 -23.11
C ALA A 187 -30.86 -7.64 -24.06
N CYS A 188 -30.23 -7.03 -25.06
CA CYS A 188 -30.97 -6.28 -26.10
C CYS A 188 -31.91 -7.22 -26.87
N GLY A 189 -33.12 -6.76 -27.12
CA GLY A 189 -34.19 -7.53 -27.78
C GLY A 189 -34.97 -8.48 -26.88
N GLU A 190 -34.64 -8.59 -25.59
CA GLU A 190 -35.45 -9.31 -24.64
C GLU A 190 -36.68 -8.51 -24.23
N ASP A 191 -37.86 -9.18 -24.11
CA ASP A 191 -39.08 -8.54 -23.59
C ASP A 191 -39.06 -8.48 -22.05
N THR A 192 -38.05 -7.76 -21.54
CA THR A 192 -37.79 -7.53 -20.11
C THR A 192 -37.51 -6.07 -19.87
N LEU A 193 -37.65 -5.59 -18.61
CA LEU A 193 -37.27 -4.23 -18.24
C LEU A 193 -35.77 -3.95 -18.60
N ARG A 194 -34.91 -4.94 -18.40
CA ARG A 194 -33.49 -4.87 -18.75
C ARG A 194 -33.28 -4.75 -20.24
N GLY A 195 -34.00 -5.57 -21.05
CA GLY A 195 -33.91 -5.52 -22.51
C GLY A 195 -34.33 -4.16 -23.05
N HIS A 196 -35.53 -3.69 -22.70
CA HIS A 196 -36.01 -2.37 -23.13
C HIS A 196 -35.13 -1.20 -22.71
N PHE A 197 -34.55 -1.25 -21.51
CA PHE A 197 -33.57 -0.26 -21.05
C PHE A 197 -32.32 -0.25 -21.94
N LEU A 198 -31.80 -1.44 -22.25
CA LEU A 198 -30.59 -1.59 -23.07
C LEU A 198 -30.84 -1.24 -24.53
N ASP A 199 -31.99 -1.62 -25.11
CA ASP A 199 -32.37 -1.25 -26.47
C ASP A 199 -32.33 0.27 -26.70
N GLY A 200 -32.89 1.04 -25.76
CA GLY A 200 -32.86 2.49 -25.83
C GLY A 200 -31.47 3.10 -25.76
N LEU A 201 -30.58 2.50 -24.99
CA LEU A 201 -29.19 2.97 -24.88
C LEU A 201 -28.31 2.46 -26.03
N HIS A 202 -28.51 1.24 -26.50
CA HIS A 202 -27.79 0.68 -27.63
C HIS A 202 -28.02 1.49 -28.90
N ALA A 203 -29.28 1.87 -29.17
CA ALA A 203 -29.59 2.77 -30.29
C ALA A 203 -28.84 4.10 -30.19
N GLN A 204 -28.68 4.67 -28.98
CA GLN A 204 -27.91 5.90 -28.78
C GLN A 204 -26.39 5.66 -28.92
N PHE A 205 -25.90 4.48 -28.52
CA PHE A 205 -24.51 4.09 -28.67
C PHE A 205 -24.10 3.95 -30.14
N GLU A 206 -24.94 3.29 -30.95
CA GLU A 206 -24.74 3.13 -32.39
C GLU A 206 -24.85 4.47 -33.15
N ALA A 207 -25.77 5.34 -32.73
CA ALA A 207 -25.94 6.67 -33.33
C ALA A 207 -24.86 7.71 -32.88
N ALA A 208 -24.00 7.35 -31.95
CA ALA A 208 -23.01 8.29 -31.44
C ALA A 208 -21.87 8.51 -32.45
N GLU A 209 -21.65 9.77 -32.82
CA GLU A 209 -20.64 10.17 -33.80
C GLU A 209 -19.22 10.25 -33.21
N THR A 210 -19.07 10.33 -31.86
CA THR A 210 -17.78 10.44 -31.18
C THR A 210 -17.58 9.34 -30.18
N ASP A 211 -16.32 8.92 -29.96
CA ASP A 211 -15.97 7.93 -28.95
C ASP A 211 -16.31 8.39 -27.52
N GLU A 212 -16.19 9.69 -27.24
CA GLU A 212 -16.59 10.26 -25.96
C GLU A 212 -18.08 10.04 -25.69
N ARG A 213 -18.93 10.25 -26.71
CA ARG A 213 -20.36 10.02 -26.57
C ARG A 213 -20.69 8.54 -26.40
N ARG A 214 -20.02 7.64 -27.10
CA ARG A 214 -20.12 6.19 -26.93
C ARG A 214 -19.77 5.76 -25.51
N GLN A 215 -18.66 6.28 -24.96
CA GLN A 215 -18.25 6.00 -23.59
C GLN A 215 -19.27 6.46 -22.55
N VAL A 216 -19.87 7.63 -22.74
CA VAL A 216 -20.93 8.14 -21.84
C VAL A 216 -22.13 7.22 -21.85
N VAL A 217 -22.60 6.79 -23.04
CA VAL A 217 -23.76 5.90 -23.17
C VAL A 217 -23.43 4.50 -22.59
N ALA A 218 -22.28 3.96 -22.87
CA ALA A 218 -21.85 2.68 -22.29
C ALA A 218 -21.74 2.75 -20.75
N ARG A 219 -21.26 3.87 -20.21
CA ARG A 219 -21.24 4.10 -18.77
C ARG A 219 -22.63 4.16 -18.17
N ALA A 220 -23.57 4.84 -18.84
CA ALA A 220 -24.96 4.91 -18.40
C ALA A 220 -25.61 3.53 -18.38
N ALA A 221 -25.36 2.69 -19.39
CA ALA A 221 -25.83 1.29 -19.43
C ALA A 221 -25.29 0.46 -18.27
N ARG A 222 -23.98 0.52 -18.01
CA ARG A 222 -23.35 -0.19 -16.87
C ARG A 222 -23.92 0.24 -15.52
N LEU A 223 -24.11 1.56 -15.32
CA LEU A 223 -24.68 2.10 -14.10
C LEU A 223 -26.13 1.63 -13.89
N GLY A 224 -26.95 1.69 -14.95
CA GLY A 224 -28.34 1.22 -14.89
C GLY A 224 -28.45 -0.27 -14.60
N LEU A 225 -27.61 -1.10 -15.24
CA LEU A 225 -27.55 -2.54 -14.95
C LEU A 225 -27.12 -2.81 -13.51
N ALA A 226 -26.12 -2.09 -12.99
CA ALA A 226 -25.68 -2.25 -11.62
C ALA A 226 -26.79 -1.91 -10.61
N LEU A 227 -27.56 -0.85 -10.87
CA LEU A 227 -28.74 -0.51 -10.04
C LEU A 227 -29.83 -1.55 -10.12
N MET A 228 -30.12 -2.10 -11.31
CA MET A 228 -31.10 -3.19 -11.48
C MET A 228 -30.66 -4.48 -10.75
N ASP A 229 -29.36 -4.72 -10.63
CA ASP A 229 -28.78 -5.84 -9.88
C ASP A 229 -28.69 -5.57 -8.36
N GLY A 230 -29.15 -4.41 -7.88
CA GLY A 230 -29.06 -4.02 -6.47
C GLY A 230 -27.63 -3.74 -5.97
N ARG A 231 -26.71 -3.42 -6.86
CA ARG A 231 -25.32 -3.11 -6.51
C ARG A 231 -25.18 -1.63 -6.17
N GLU A 232 -24.34 -1.34 -5.16
CA GLU A 232 -23.93 0.03 -4.89
C GLU A 232 -23.11 0.59 -6.05
N VAL A 233 -23.47 1.79 -6.50
CA VAL A 233 -22.77 2.49 -7.57
C VAL A 233 -21.98 3.63 -6.92
N PRO A 234 -20.64 3.62 -6.98
CA PRO A 234 -19.86 4.76 -6.52
C PRO A 234 -20.13 5.96 -7.45
N LEU A 235 -20.56 7.06 -6.86
CA LEU A 235 -20.78 8.36 -7.51
C LEU A 235 -19.47 9.02 -7.91
#